data_cc5a51d5ecca06225b796c5de354eeb3
#
_entry.id   cc5a51d5ecca06225b796c5de354eeb3
#
_cell.length_a   1.000
_cell.length_b   1.000
_cell.length_c   1.000
_cell.angle_alpha   90.00
_cell.angle_beta   90.00
_cell.angle_gamma   90.00
#
_symmetry.space_group_name_H-M   'P 1'
#
loop_
_entity.id
_entity.type
_entity.pdbx_description
1 polymer ?
#
loop_
_entity_poly.entity_id
_entity_poly.type
_entity_poly.pdbx_seq_one_letter_code
_entity_poly.pdbx_strand_id
1 'polypeptide(L)'
;VNVKKYVLIEHENDFDVVPSIQLINPLIIGGGTNYLFVNHDIDEAISYTGTNITLIEDSDKCSTVRVEAGKNWHEFIIEMLDNGLYGLENLVLIPGNVGAAPVQNIGAYGREVSETIIAVHCLNIHSGERKTLTNEECMFQYRNSTFKSQEWKHFMITHVDFRLNKFESPMAKYPDVEEYLREHEIESPNSKDIANAIIQIRNKKLPNPDIIGNAGSFFKNPIIPYSVYNNLKQTYLDMPSYPLNEHEVKIPAGWLIDKAGWKGYRFNGAGVHDRQALVLINAENAFGHDLYELSIKIQNSVKELYGIYLEPEVNIIR
;
A
#
# COMPACT_ATOMS: atom_id res chain seq x y z
N VAL A 1 14.96 -7.06 13.45
CA VAL A 1 15.83 -7.26 12.28
C VAL A 1 17.07 -6.41 12.47
N ASN A 2 18.25 -7.00 12.25
CA ASN A 2 19.53 -6.27 12.30
C ASN A 2 19.94 -5.92 10.87
N VAL A 3 20.45 -4.69 10.68
CA VAL A 3 21.04 -4.27 9.40
C VAL A 3 22.54 -4.02 9.63
N LYS A 4 23.41 -4.73 8.89
CA LYS A 4 24.86 -4.61 9.08
C LYS A 4 25.39 -3.25 8.62
N LYS A 5 24.87 -2.71 7.50
CA LYS A 5 25.20 -1.40 6.96
C LYS A 5 23.90 -0.66 6.60
N TYR A 6 23.59 0.39 7.33
CA TYR A 6 22.42 1.23 7.07
C TYR A 6 22.87 2.64 6.65
N VAL A 7 22.38 3.09 5.51
CA VAL A 7 22.63 4.42 4.97
C VAL A 7 21.35 5.24 5.07
N LEU A 8 21.41 6.32 5.83
CA LEU A 8 20.34 7.28 5.96
C LEU A 8 20.69 8.54 5.18
N ILE A 9 19.82 8.91 4.25
CA ILE A 9 19.92 10.15 3.49
C ILE A 9 18.84 11.10 4.04
N GLU A 10 19.29 12.25 4.56
CA GLU A 10 18.39 13.22 5.20
C GLU A 10 18.10 14.41 4.28
N HIS A 11 19.02 14.74 3.37
CA HIS A 11 18.94 15.92 2.52
C HIS A 11 19.20 15.59 1.05
N GLU A 12 18.55 16.32 0.13
CA GLU A 12 18.79 16.19 -1.32
C GLU A 12 20.25 16.42 -1.72
N ASN A 13 20.96 17.28 -0.98
CA ASN A 13 22.38 17.57 -1.23
C ASN A 13 23.27 16.34 -1.06
N ASP A 14 22.79 15.34 -0.33
CA ASP A 14 23.54 14.09 -0.10
C ASP A 14 23.39 13.10 -1.26
N PHE A 15 22.49 13.33 -2.22
CA PHE A 15 22.30 12.41 -3.35
C PHE A 15 23.55 12.23 -4.20
N ASP A 16 24.39 13.26 -4.34
CA ASP A 16 25.59 13.20 -5.18
C ASP A 16 26.68 12.32 -4.57
N VAL A 17 26.65 12.08 -3.25
CA VAL A 17 27.61 11.21 -2.57
C VAL A 17 27.16 9.75 -2.48
N VAL A 18 25.87 9.45 -2.71
CA VAL A 18 25.31 8.09 -2.60
C VAL A 18 26.08 7.05 -3.41
N PRO A 19 26.46 7.28 -4.69
CA PRO A 19 27.21 6.30 -5.47
C PRO A 19 28.59 5.97 -4.88
N SER A 20 29.19 6.92 -4.17
CA SER A 20 30.52 6.74 -3.56
C SER A 20 30.48 5.83 -2.32
N ILE A 21 29.30 5.56 -1.75
CA ILE A 21 29.14 4.71 -0.56
C ILE A 21 29.37 3.22 -0.86
N GLN A 22 29.37 2.85 -2.15
CA GLN A 22 29.66 1.48 -2.64
C GLN A 22 28.77 0.42 -1.95
N LEU A 23 27.45 0.59 -2.07
CA LEU A 23 26.49 -0.43 -1.68
C LEU A 23 26.44 -1.53 -2.76
N ILE A 24 26.34 -2.80 -2.38
CA ILE A 24 26.34 -3.92 -3.34
C ILE A 24 24.90 -4.23 -3.80
N ASN A 25 24.03 -4.54 -2.88
CA ASN A 25 22.61 -4.86 -3.17
C ASN A 25 21.71 -4.42 -2.01
N PRO A 26 21.67 -3.11 -1.69
CA PRO A 26 20.95 -2.62 -0.53
C PRO A 26 19.44 -2.75 -0.73
N LEU A 27 18.75 -3.03 0.38
CA LEU A 27 17.31 -2.86 0.45
C LEU A 27 16.99 -1.37 0.49
N ILE A 28 16.30 -0.86 -0.53
CA ILE A 28 15.74 0.49 -0.51
C ILE A 28 14.46 0.45 0.31
N ILE A 29 14.45 1.13 1.46
CA ILE A 29 13.35 1.02 2.41
C ILE A 29 12.85 2.42 2.82
N GLY A 30 11.54 2.61 2.81
CA GLY A 30 10.87 3.76 3.42
C GLY A 30 10.45 3.44 4.86
N GLY A 31 9.18 3.61 5.19
CA GLY A 31 8.64 3.32 6.52
C GLY A 31 8.59 1.84 6.92
N GLY A 32 9.01 0.91 6.06
CA GLY A 32 9.07 -0.52 6.37
C GLY A 32 7.71 -1.22 6.54
N THR A 33 6.62 -0.55 6.24
CA THR A 33 5.26 -0.97 6.60
C THR A 33 4.67 -2.09 5.74
N ASN A 34 5.32 -2.44 4.62
CA ASN A 34 4.87 -3.50 3.71
C ASN A 34 5.97 -4.56 3.48
N TYR A 35 6.66 -4.94 4.56
CA TYR A 35 7.74 -5.94 4.53
C TYR A 35 7.51 -7.05 5.55
N LEU A 36 7.82 -8.27 5.16
CA LEU A 36 8.03 -9.40 6.06
C LEU A 36 9.49 -9.83 5.96
N PHE A 37 10.24 -9.65 7.03
CA PHE A 37 11.60 -10.13 7.15
C PHE A 37 11.60 -11.55 7.71
N VAL A 38 11.90 -12.52 6.86
CA VAL A 38 11.97 -13.95 7.25
C VAL A 38 13.25 -14.23 8.01
N ASN A 39 14.37 -13.64 7.56
CA ASN A 39 15.66 -13.69 8.22
C ASN A 39 15.85 -12.49 9.16
N HIS A 40 16.71 -12.67 10.17
CA HIS A 40 17.00 -11.64 11.16
C HIS A 40 18.00 -10.59 10.71
N ASP A 41 18.84 -10.90 9.72
CA ASP A 41 19.95 -10.06 9.30
C ASP A 41 19.78 -9.62 7.85
N ILE A 42 19.98 -8.33 7.60
CA ILE A 42 20.07 -7.70 6.30
C ILE A 42 21.48 -7.14 6.14
N ASP A 43 22.12 -7.40 5.02
CA ASP A 43 23.49 -6.93 4.80
C ASP A 43 23.53 -5.41 4.64
N GLU A 44 22.67 -4.86 3.77
CA GLU A 44 22.67 -3.44 3.48
C GLU A 44 21.25 -2.89 3.30
N ALA A 45 21.02 -1.69 3.81
CA ALA A 45 19.78 -0.95 3.53
C ALA A 45 20.08 0.54 3.35
N ILE A 46 19.23 1.20 2.56
CA ILE A 46 19.29 2.65 2.32
C ILE A 46 17.90 3.23 2.42
N SER A 47 17.79 4.40 3.03
CA SER A 47 16.53 5.14 3.19
C SER A 47 16.74 6.62 2.92
N TYR A 48 15.72 7.26 2.33
CA TYR A 48 15.64 8.72 2.23
C TYR A 48 14.50 9.22 3.13
N THR A 49 14.79 10.22 3.96
CA THR A 49 13.87 10.71 5.00
C THR A 49 13.47 12.18 4.82
N GLY A 50 13.83 12.82 3.71
CA GLY A 50 13.39 14.18 3.39
C GLY A 50 11.85 14.27 3.37
N THR A 51 11.29 15.36 3.90
CA THR A 51 9.84 15.54 4.14
C THR A 51 9.26 16.82 3.57
N ASN A 52 10.03 17.59 2.80
CA ASN A 52 9.58 18.86 2.28
C ASN A 52 8.47 18.70 1.24
N ILE A 53 7.58 19.69 1.20
CA ILE A 53 6.55 19.86 0.18
C ILE A 53 6.82 21.19 -0.53
N THR A 54 6.90 21.14 -1.87
CA THR A 54 7.15 22.32 -2.70
C THR A 54 6.00 22.51 -3.67
N LEU A 55 5.41 23.69 -3.71
CA LEU A 55 4.43 24.06 -4.71
C LEU A 55 5.15 24.30 -6.04
N ILE A 56 4.84 23.53 -7.07
CA ILE A 56 5.46 23.58 -8.41
C ILE A 56 4.64 24.45 -9.35
N GLU A 57 3.32 24.27 -9.31
CA GLU A 57 2.37 24.96 -10.17
C GLU A 57 1.11 25.28 -9.40
N ASP A 58 0.56 26.45 -9.63
CA ASP A 58 -0.69 26.87 -9.01
C ASP A 58 -1.63 27.49 -10.04
N SER A 59 -2.86 27.02 -10.10
CA SER A 59 -3.92 27.52 -10.95
C SER A 59 -5.22 27.65 -10.17
N ASP A 60 -6.23 28.27 -10.78
CA ASP A 60 -7.56 28.40 -10.14
C ASP A 60 -8.22 27.04 -9.88
N LYS A 61 -7.84 26.00 -10.62
CA LYS A 61 -8.50 24.69 -10.59
C LYS A 61 -7.75 23.63 -9.81
N CYS A 62 -6.44 23.64 -9.87
CA CYS A 62 -5.59 22.64 -9.25
C CYS A 62 -4.22 23.20 -8.92
N SER A 63 -3.53 22.56 -8.01
CA SER A 63 -2.13 22.80 -7.69
C SER A 63 -1.32 21.54 -7.93
N THR A 64 -0.08 21.70 -8.39
CA THR A 64 0.93 20.66 -8.47
C THR A 64 1.90 20.83 -7.32
N VAL A 65 2.01 19.80 -6.48
CA VAL A 65 2.92 19.76 -5.35
C VAL A 65 3.96 18.66 -5.54
N ARG A 66 5.24 18.98 -5.31
CA ARG A 66 6.34 18.03 -5.22
C ARG A 66 6.56 17.69 -3.76
N VAL A 67 6.58 16.40 -3.45
CA VAL A 67 6.71 15.90 -2.09
C VAL A 67 7.91 14.98 -2.00
N GLU A 68 8.80 15.22 -1.04
CA GLU A 68 9.93 14.34 -0.76
C GLU A 68 9.45 12.96 -0.27
N ALA A 69 10.18 11.93 -0.68
CA ALA A 69 9.76 10.53 -0.52
C ALA A 69 9.64 10.07 0.95
N GLY A 70 10.35 10.71 1.88
CA GLY A 70 10.33 10.39 3.30
C GLY A 70 9.10 10.93 4.04
N LYS A 71 8.34 11.86 3.46
CA LYS A 71 7.12 12.42 4.09
C LYS A 71 6.14 11.31 4.45
N ASN A 72 5.62 11.33 5.68
CA ASN A 72 4.57 10.40 6.09
C ASN A 72 3.33 10.58 5.21
N TRP A 73 2.79 9.47 4.69
CA TRP A 73 1.69 9.49 3.74
C TRP A 73 0.39 10.07 4.32
N HIS A 74 0.04 9.66 5.53
CA HIS A 74 -1.18 10.16 6.19
C HIS A 74 -1.09 11.65 6.52
N GLU A 75 0.04 12.07 7.09
CA GLU A 75 0.27 13.49 7.42
C GLU A 75 0.25 14.37 6.16
N PHE A 76 0.83 13.88 5.04
CA PHE A 76 0.77 14.57 3.74
C PHE A 76 -0.68 14.82 3.32
N ILE A 77 -1.55 13.80 3.37
CA ILE A 77 -2.95 13.96 2.97
C ILE A 77 -3.68 14.95 3.86
N ILE A 78 -3.51 14.87 5.19
CA ILE A 78 -4.15 15.80 6.12
C ILE A 78 -3.70 17.23 5.85
N GLU A 79 -2.40 17.43 5.64
CA GLU A 79 -1.84 18.75 5.30
C GLU A 79 -2.43 19.31 3.99
N MET A 80 -2.61 18.46 2.95
CA MET A 80 -3.25 18.90 1.70
C MET A 80 -4.72 19.27 1.90
N LEU A 81 -5.48 18.47 2.63
CA LEU A 81 -6.88 18.75 2.96
C LEU A 81 -7.04 20.06 3.74
N ASP A 82 -6.12 20.34 4.67
CA ASP A 82 -6.13 21.58 5.46
C ASP A 82 -5.79 22.80 4.62
N ASN A 83 -5.01 22.61 3.54
CA ASN A 83 -4.70 23.66 2.55
C ASN A 83 -5.73 23.76 1.41
N GLY A 84 -6.87 23.05 1.46
CA GLY A 84 -7.91 23.07 0.43
C GLY A 84 -7.51 22.38 -0.87
N LEU A 85 -6.66 21.35 -0.78
CA LEU A 85 -6.20 20.52 -1.90
C LEU A 85 -6.75 19.10 -1.76
N TYR A 86 -7.48 18.63 -2.76
CA TYR A 86 -8.33 17.45 -2.70
C TYR A 86 -7.96 16.38 -3.73
N GLY A 87 -8.40 15.14 -3.51
CA GLY A 87 -8.25 13.99 -4.41
C GLY A 87 -7.51 12.80 -3.80
N LEU A 88 -7.00 12.93 -2.56
CA LEU A 88 -6.31 11.85 -1.83
C LEU A 88 -7.06 11.36 -0.59
N GLU A 89 -8.20 11.94 -0.26
CA GLU A 89 -8.97 11.70 0.97
C GLU A 89 -9.34 10.24 1.18
N ASN A 90 -9.58 9.47 0.11
CA ASN A 90 -9.88 8.04 0.20
C ASN A 90 -8.65 7.18 0.59
N LEU A 91 -7.45 7.72 0.50
CA LEU A 91 -6.19 7.02 0.75
C LEU A 91 -5.57 7.34 2.12
N VAL A 92 -6.32 8.04 2.98
CA VAL A 92 -5.86 8.37 4.34
C VAL A 92 -5.57 7.11 5.16
N LEU A 93 -4.67 7.25 6.13
CA LEU A 93 -4.28 6.23 7.09
C LEU A 93 -3.70 4.94 6.45
N ILE A 94 -3.31 4.95 5.15
CA ILE A 94 -2.46 3.89 4.59
C ILE A 94 -1.06 4.08 5.19
N PRO A 95 -0.50 3.07 5.89
CA PRO A 95 0.82 3.21 6.50
C PRO A 95 1.93 3.35 5.45
N GLY A 96 2.96 4.14 5.78
CA GLY A 96 4.16 4.31 4.96
C GLY A 96 4.42 5.75 4.57
N ASN A 97 5.37 5.93 3.67
CA ASN A 97 5.84 7.22 3.20
C ASN A 97 5.43 7.48 1.75
N VAL A 98 5.45 8.74 1.34
CA VAL A 98 5.10 9.19 -0.02
C VAL A 98 5.86 8.43 -1.10
N GLY A 99 7.19 8.19 -0.93
CA GLY A 99 7.98 7.44 -1.90
C GLY A 99 7.59 5.97 -2.07
N ALA A 100 6.88 5.38 -1.10
CA ALA A 100 6.38 4.01 -1.23
C ALA A 100 5.04 3.94 -2.00
N ALA A 101 4.30 5.05 -2.10
CA ALA A 101 2.98 5.09 -2.70
C ALA A 101 2.96 4.64 -4.18
N PRO A 102 3.85 5.14 -5.07
CA PRO A 102 3.87 4.74 -6.48
C PRO A 102 4.37 3.31 -6.71
N VAL A 103 5.16 2.72 -5.79
CA VAL A 103 5.79 1.40 -6.00
C VAL A 103 4.74 0.32 -6.30
N GLN A 104 3.65 0.30 -5.58
CA GLN A 104 2.57 -0.66 -5.79
C GLN A 104 1.23 0.01 -6.12
N ASN A 105 1.25 1.27 -6.59
CA ASN A 105 0.04 2.01 -6.89
C ASN A 105 -0.97 1.85 -5.74
N ILE A 106 -0.63 2.39 -4.55
CA ILE A 106 -1.50 2.21 -3.38
C ILE A 106 -2.91 2.64 -3.70
N GLY A 107 -3.88 1.88 -3.19
CA GLY A 107 -5.28 2.15 -3.45
C GLY A 107 -6.19 1.59 -2.36
N ALA A 108 -7.22 2.34 -2.05
CA ALA A 108 -8.24 1.98 -1.07
C ALA A 108 -9.54 2.73 -1.37
N TYR A 109 -10.67 2.20 -0.90
CA TYR A 109 -11.98 2.84 -0.99
C TYR A 109 -12.32 3.41 -2.37
N GLY A 110 -11.97 2.64 -3.42
CA GLY A 110 -12.31 2.93 -4.82
C GLY A 110 -11.38 3.94 -5.52
N ARG A 111 -10.29 4.39 -4.89
CA ARG A 111 -9.27 5.26 -5.47
C ARG A 111 -7.91 4.59 -5.52
N GLU A 112 -7.09 5.01 -6.47
CA GLU A 112 -5.68 4.66 -6.58
C GLU A 112 -4.82 5.93 -6.65
N VAL A 113 -3.60 5.87 -6.12
CA VAL A 113 -2.71 7.05 -6.08
C VAL A 113 -2.30 7.52 -7.47
N SER A 114 -2.27 6.63 -8.45
CA SER A 114 -2.01 6.94 -9.86
C SER A 114 -2.96 7.99 -10.45
N GLU A 115 -4.15 8.17 -9.89
CA GLU A 115 -5.11 9.19 -10.35
C GLU A 115 -4.62 10.63 -10.11
N THR A 116 -3.68 10.81 -9.18
CA THR A 116 -3.15 12.13 -8.79
C THR A 116 -1.67 12.32 -9.11
N ILE A 117 -0.89 11.23 -9.23
CA ILE A 117 0.53 11.31 -9.58
C ILE A 117 0.70 11.79 -11.02
N ILE A 118 1.56 12.79 -11.23
CA ILE A 118 1.95 13.26 -12.57
C ILE A 118 3.39 12.92 -12.93
N ALA A 119 4.28 12.84 -11.93
CA ALA A 119 5.67 12.44 -12.12
C ALA A 119 6.25 11.79 -10.86
N VAL A 120 7.23 10.90 -11.06
CA VAL A 120 8.01 10.27 -9.99
C VAL A 120 9.49 10.45 -10.29
N HIS A 121 10.22 11.03 -9.33
CA HIS A 121 11.65 11.32 -9.44
C HIS A 121 12.45 10.25 -8.72
N CYS A 122 13.49 9.75 -9.38
CA CYS A 122 14.29 8.63 -8.92
C CYS A 122 15.78 8.90 -9.03
N LEU A 123 16.54 8.32 -8.12
CA LEU A 123 18.01 8.29 -8.11
C LEU A 123 18.50 6.84 -8.21
N ASN A 124 19.34 6.54 -9.20
CA ASN A 124 20.07 5.28 -9.21
C ASN A 124 21.17 5.34 -8.16
N ILE A 125 21.11 4.48 -7.15
CA ILE A 125 22.01 4.50 -5.98
C ILE A 125 23.44 4.09 -6.31
N HIS A 126 23.69 3.48 -7.48
CA HIS A 126 25.03 3.07 -7.91
C HIS A 126 25.68 4.07 -8.87
N SER A 127 24.91 4.56 -9.86
CA SER A 127 25.45 5.45 -10.88
C SER A 127 25.28 6.94 -10.57
N GLY A 128 24.34 7.29 -9.67
CA GLY A 128 23.92 8.68 -9.45
C GLY A 128 23.00 9.23 -10.54
N GLU A 129 22.60 8.39 -11.52
CA GLU A 129 21.68 8.79 -12.57
C GLU A 129 20.33 9.21 -11.97
N ARG A 130 19.86 10.39 -12.34
CA ARG A 130 18.55 10.89 -11.96
C ARG A 130 17.55 10.69 -13.11
N LYS A 131 16.42 10.10 -12.81
CA LYS A 131 15.33 9.90 -13.78
C LYS A 131 14.01 10.45 -13.24
N THR A 132 13.23 11.01 -14.14
CA THR A 132 11.86 11.42 -13.86
C THR A 132 10.95 10.64 -14.80
N LEU A 133 9.98 9.91 -14.23
CA LEU A 133 8.97 9.19 -14.99
C LEU A 133 7.65 9.94 -14.91
N THR A 134 7.01 10.10 -16.05
CA THR A 134 5.61 10.55 -16.13
C THR A 134 4.67 9.47 -15.57
N ASN A 135 3.42 9.82 -15.35
CA ASN A 135 2.40 8.85 -14.95
C ASN A 135 2.32 7.65 -15.89
N GLU A 136 2.35 7.89 -17.21
CA GLU A 136 2.29 6.85 -18.24
C GLU A 136 3.51 5.91 -18.16
N GLU A 137 4.71 6.44 -18.00
CA GLU A 137 5.96 5.67 -17.89
C GLU A 137 6.03 4.85 -16.60
N CYS A 138 5.30 5.24 -15.56
CA CYS A 138 5.16 4.45 -14.33
C CYS A 138 4.36 3.15 -14.54
N MET A 139 3.60 3.01 -15.64
CA MET A 139 2.84 1.81 -16.00
C MET A 139 1.99 1.27 -14.84
N PHE A 140 1.29 2.16 -14.17
CA PHE A 140 0.47 1.81 -13.00
C PHE A 140 -0.62 0.79 -13.34
N GLN A 141 -0.72 -0.24 -12.51
CA GLN A 141 -1.74 -1.27 -12.55
C GLN A 141 -2.18 -1.61 -11.13
N TYR A 142 -3.20 -2.44 -10.98
CA TYR A 142 -3.63 -2.92 -9.66
C TYR A 142 -2.46 -3.55 -8.89
N ARG A 143 -2.05 -2.91 -7.80
CA ARG A 143 -0.92 -3.31 -6.94
C ARG A 143 0.40 -3.55 -7.69
N ASN A 144 0.62 -2.80 -8.77
CA ASN A 144 1.81 -2.91 -9.60
C ASN A 144 2.23 -1.59 -10.24
N SER A 145 3.51 -1.47 -10.55
CA SER A 145 4.09 -0.39 -11.33
C SER A 145 5.45 -0.81 -11.91
N THR A 146 6.04 0.04 -12.73
CA THR A 146 7.40 -0.14 -13.28
C THR A 146 8.46 -0.33 -12.19
N PHE A 147 8.28 0.29 -11.01
CA PHE A 147 9.23 0.24 -9.88
C PHE A 147 9.37 -1.15 -9.25
N LYS A 148 8.49 -2.10 -9.54
CA LYS A 148 8.60 -3.50 -9.10
C LYS A 148 9.47 -4.36 -10.02
N SER A 149 9.84 -3.86 -11.19
CA SER A 149 10.67 -4.59 -12.14
C SER A 149 12.15 -4.63 -11.72
N GLN A 150 12.88 -5.63 -12.21
CA GLN A 150 14.31 -5.79 -11.93
C GLN A 150 15.16 -4.62 -12.40
N GLU A 151 14.75 -3.93 -13.45
CA GLU A 151 15.42 -2.76 -14.00
C GLU A 151 15.46 -1.61 -12.99
N TRP A 152 14.39 -1.46 -12.19
CA TRP A 152 14.22 -0.36 -11.25
C TRP A 152 14.65 -0.67 -9.81
N LYS A 153 15.15 -1.88 -9.54
CA LYS A 153 15.51 -2.32 -8.18
C LYS A 153 16.60 -1.46 -7.50
N HIS A 154 17.41 -0.73 -8.28
CA HIS A 154 18.46 0.17 -7.79
C HIS A 154 18.08 1.64 -7.86
N PHE A 155 16.85 1.95 -8.22
CA PHE A 155 16.33 3.30 -8.25
C PHE A 155 15.56 3.61 -6.97
N MET A 156 16.07 4.52 -6.16
CA MET A 156 15.39 5.06 -4.99
C MET A 156 14.49 6.20 -5.44
N ILE A 157 13.21 6.15 -5.10
CA ILE A 157 12.30 7.27 -5.31
C ILE A 157 12.69 8.38 -4.34
N THR A 158 12.88 9.59 -4.88
CA THR A 158 13.29 10.77 -4.12
C THR A 158 12.14 11.75 -3.91
N HIS A 159 11.31 11.94 -4.95
CA HIS A 159 10.14 12.81 -4.89
C HIS A 159 8.99 12.25 -5.72
N VAL A 160 7.80 12.70 -5.38
CA VAL A 160 6.58 12.44 -6.16
C VAL A 160 5.84 13.75 -6.38
N ASP A 161 5.46 14.01 -7.63
CA ASP A 161 4.65 15.18 -8.00
C ASP A 161 3.18 14.78 -8.09
N PHE A 162 2.34 15.47 -7.33
CA PHE A 162 0.89 15.24 -7.29
C PHE A 162 0.16 16.46 -7.86
N ARG A 163 -0.85 16.21 -8.70
CA ARG A 163 -1.83 17.23 -9.11
C ARG A 163 -3.08 17.05 -8.28
N LEU A 164 -3.39 18.05 -7.46
CA LEU A 164 -4.52 18.05 -6.52
C LEU A 164 -5.52 19.14 -6.89
N ASN A 165 -6.80 18.83 -6.75
CA ASN A 165 -7.88 19.74 -7.09
C ASN A 165 -8.09 20.79 -6.00
N LYS A 166 -8.55 22.00 -6.39
CA LYS A 166 -8.98 23.06 -5.45
C LYS A 166 -10.49 23.04 -5.19
N PHE A 167 -11.20 22.12 -5.81
CA PHE A 167 -12.62 21.88 -5.49
C PHE A 167 -12.83 20.45 -5.07
N GLU A 168 -13.75 20.33 -4.16
CA GLU A 168 -14.14 19.04 -3.62
C GLU A 168 -14.91 18.20 -4.65
N SER A 169 -14.54 16.95 -4.76
CA SER A 169 -15.27 15.93 -5.49
C SER A 169 -15.24 14.63 -4.68
N PRO A 170 -15.87 14.64 -3.49
CA PRO A 170 -15.76 13.57 -2.55
C PRO A 170 -16.35 12.26 -3.12
N MET A 171 -15.58 11.18 -3.07
CA MET A 171 -16.03 9.86 -3.51
C MET A 171 -16.50 9.03 -2.33
N ALA A 172 -17.82 9.01 -2.12
CA ALA A 172 -18.48 8.26 -1.06
C ALA A 172 -18.91 6.84 -1.48
N LYS A 173 -18.90 6.51 -2.78
CA LYS A 173 -19.43 5.25 -3.35
C LYS A 173 -18.56 4.03 -3.02
N TYR A 174 -18.47 3.74 -1.74
CA TYR A 174 -17.86 2.51 -1.23
C TYR A 174 -18.70 2.01 -0.06
N PRO A 175 -19.13 0.73 -0.01
CA PRO A 175 -20.14 0.25 0.93
C PRO A 175 -19.92 0.65 2.39
N ASP A 176 -18.69 0.49 2.89
CA ASP A 176 -18.38 0.83 4.28
C ASP A 176 -18.46 2.35 4.54
N VAL A 177 -18.11 3.17 3.55
CA VAL A 177 -18.17 4.64 3.66
C VAL A 177 -19.61 5.10 3.61
N GLU A 178 -20.41 4.56 2.68
CA GLU A 178 -21.85 4.84 2.59
C GLU A 178 -22.59 4.46 3.88
N GLU A 179 -22.24 3.31 4.46
CA GLU A 179 -22.82 2.86 5.75
C GLU A 179 -22.45 3.81 6.87
N TYR A 180 -21.18 4.20 6.99
CA TYR A 180 -20.72 5.15 8.01
C TYR A 180 -21.42 6.50 7.89
N LEU A 181 -21.51 7.06 6.68
CA LEU A 181 -22.16 8.35 6.45
C LEU A 181 -23.65 8.32 6.82
N ARG A 182 -24.35 7.23 6.48
CA ARG A 182 -25.74 7.01 6.85
C ARG A 182 -25.94 6.90 8.37
N GLU A 183 -25.07 6.15 9.05
CA GLU A 183 -25.13 5.99 10.52
C GLU A 183 -24.89 7.31 11.27
N HIS A 184 -24.13 8.24 10.67
CA HIS A 184 -23.80 9.54 11.24
C HIS A 184 -24.64 10.70 10.67
N GLU A 185 -25.72 10.37 9.91
CA GLU A 185 -26.65 11.35 9.34
C GLU A 185 -25.98 12.42 8.46
N ILE A 186 -24.89 12.06 7.74
CA ILE A 186 -24.13 12.95 6.84
C ILE A 186 -24.68 12.78 5.41
N GLU A 187 -25.61 13.66 5.00
CA GLU A 187 -26.27 13.57 3.69
C GLU A 187 -25.42 14.15 2.54
N SER A 188 -24.63 15.17 2.82
CA SER A 188 -23.80 15.89 1.82
C SER A 188 -22.36 15.95 2.29
N PRO A 189 -21.60 14.83 2.25
CA PRO A 189 -20.24 14.78 2.77
C PRO A 189 -19.29 15.64 1.94
N ASN A 190 -18.42 16.37 2.61
CA ASN A 190 -17.24 17.00 2.03
C ASN A 190 -16.02 16.04 2.07
N SER A 191 -14.90 16.48 1.49
CA SER A 191 -13.68 15.64 1.44
C SER A 191 -13.10 15.31 2.83
N LYS A 192 -13.24 16.21 3.80
CA LYS A 192 -12.82 15.93 5.19
C LYS A 192 -13.75 14.92 5.87
N ASP A 193 -15.03 14.93 5.57
CA ASP A 193 -15.99 13.93 6.08
C ASP A 193 -15.63 12.53 5.55
N ILE A 194 -15.27 12.41 4.27
CA ILE A 194 -14.79 11.15 3.68
C ILE A 194 -13.50 10.67 4.36
N ALA A 195 -12.52 11.55 4.53
CA ALA A 195 -11.28 11.21 5.22
C ALA A 195 -11.53 10.73 6.65
N ASN A 196 -12.38 11.44 7.41
CA ASN A 196 -12.75 11.07 8.78
C ASN A 196 -13.48 9.73 8.84
N ALA A 197 -14.46 9.51 7.95
CA ALA A 197 -15.17 8.23 7.86
C ALA A 197 -14.19 7.07 7.64
N ILE A 198 -13.26 7.21 6.71
CA ILE A 198 -12.25 6.18 6.40
C ILE A 198 -11.31 5.96 7.59
N ILE A 199 -10.87 7.00 8.28
CA ILE A 199 -10.04 6.89 9.48
C ILE A 199 -10.77 6.05 10.55
N GLN A 200 -12.05 6.34 10.81
CA GLN A 200 -12.84 5.60 11.81
C GLN A 200 -13.06 4.13 11.39
N ILE A 201 -13.40 3.89 10.13
CA ILE A 201 -13.59 2.54 9.58
C ILE A 201 -12.29 1.73 9.70
N ARG A 202 -11.14 2.32 9.31
CA ARG A 202 -9.85 1.64 9.38
C ARG A 202 -9.43 1.32 10.81
N ASN A 203 -9.55 2.27 11.73
CA ASN A 203 -9.25 2.06 13.15
C ASN A 203 -10.13 0.98 13.79
N LYS A 204 -11.39 0.85 13.36
CA LYS A 204 -12.29 -0.21 13.83
C LYS A 204 -11.94 -1.59 13.28
N LYS A 205 -11.49 -1.67 12.00
CA LYS A 205 -11.27 -2.94 11.29
C LYS A 205 -9.85 -3.47 11.35
N LEU A 206 -8.85 -2.58 11.34
CA LEU A 206 -7.44 -2.96 11.23
C LEU A 206 -6.73 -2.91 12.59
N PRO A 207 -5.78 -3.80 12.84
CA PRO A 207 -4.94 -3.69 14.03
C PRO A 207 -4.00 -2.50 13.91
N ASN A 208 -3.82 -1.77 15.02
CA ASN A 208 -2.79 -0.75 15.10
C ASN A 208 -1.40 -1.41 15.08
N PRO A 209 -0.52 -1.11 14.10
CA PRO A 209 0.79 -1.73 13.99
C PRO A 209 1.74 -1.40 15.17
N ASP A 210 1.52 -0.30 15.88
CA ASP A 210 2.27 0.06 17.08
C ASP A 210 1.95 -0.86 18.28
N ILE A 211 0.78 -1.53 18.24
CA ILE A 211 0.33 -2.44 19.31
C ILE A 211 0.54 -3.89 18.91
N ILE A 212 0.20 -4.25 17.66
CA ILE A 212 0.31 -5.61 17.12
C ILE A 212 1.03 -5.54 15.79
N GLY A 213 2.26 -6.07 15.74
CA GLY A 213 3.07 -6.08 14.52
C GLY A 213 2.33 -6.75 13.35
N ASN A 214 2.24 -6.04 12.25
CA ASN A 214 1.63 -6.50 11.01
C ASN A 214 2.17 -5.70 9.82
N ALA A 215 1.93 -6.18 8.60
CA ALA A 215 2.31 -5.52 7.36
C ALA A 215 1.07 -5.13 6.51
N GLY A 216 -0.07 -4.88 7.15
CA GLY A 216 -1.34 -4.60 6.48
C GLY A 216 -1.93 -5.85 5.79
N SER A 217 -2.58 -5.63 4.65
CA SER A 217 -3.14 -6.73 3.83
C SER A 217 -2.03 -7.61 3.29
N PHE A 218 -2.01 -8.89 3.70
CA PHE A 218 -0.90 -9.78 3.34
C PHE A 218 -0.98 -10.27 1.89
N PHE A 219 -2.18 -10.45 1.36
CA PHE A 219 -2.41 -10.94 0.01
C PHE A 219 -3.19 -9.93 -0.83
N LYS A 220 -2.92 -9.92 -2.14
CA LYS A 220 -3.73 -9.20 -3.11
C LYS A 220 -5.11 -9.86 -3.24
N ASN A 221 -6.12 -9.08 -3.57
CA ASN A 221 -7.40 -9.63 -4.00
C ASN A 221 -7.20 -10.31 -5.37
N PRO A 222 -7.44 -11.62 -5.52
CA PRO A 222 -7.24 -12.32 -6.79
C PRO A 222 -8.22 -11.84 -7.85
N ILE A 223 -7.73 -11.73 -9.08
CA ILE A 223 -8.53 -11.49 -10.27
C ILE A 223 -8.68 -12.83 -10.99
N ILE A 224 -9.92 -13.24 -11.25
CA ILE A 224 -10.23 -14.53 -11.86
C ILE A 224 -11.21 -14.35 -13.02
N PRO A 225 -11.21 -15.27 -14.00
CA PRO A 225 -12.23 -15.28 -15.06
C PRO A 225 -13.65 -15.46 -14.50
N TYR A 226 -14.63 -14.83 -15.15
CA TYR A 226 -16.05 -15.03 -14.77
C TYR A 226 -16.49 -16.48 -14.82
N SER A 227 -15.95 -17.30 -15.74
CA SER A 227 -16.25 -18.73 -15.80
C SER A 227 -15.87 -19.48 -14.52
N VAL A 228 -14.72 -19.14 -13.93
CA VAL A 228 -14.27 -19.71 -12.65
C VAL A 228 -15.17 -19.21 -11.52
N TYR A 229 -15.43 -17.89 -11.48
CA TYR A 229 -16.32 -17.30 -10.48
C TYR A 229 -17.72 -17.93 -10.49
N ASN A 230 -18.33 -18.07 -11.66
CA ASN A 230 -19.69 -18.63 -11.80
C ASN A 230 -19.76 -20.07 -11.32
N ASN A 231 -18.72 -20.87 -11.53
CA ASN A 231 -18.65 -22.23 -11.01
C ASN A 231 -18.57 -22.22 -9.46
N LEU A 232 -17.70 -21.38 -8.89
CA LEU A 232 -17.56 -21.24 -7.44
C LEU A 232 -18.85 -20.70 -6.81
N LYS A 233 -19.52 -19.77 -7.45
CA LYS A 233 -20.78 -19.16 -6.97
C LYS A 233 -21.92 -20.16 -6.82
N GLN A 234 -21.90 -21.28 -7.54
CA GLN A 234 -22.89 -22.36 -7.37
C GLN A 234 -22.77 -23.05 -6.01
N THR A 235 -21.55 -23.14 -5.47
CA THR A 235 -21.28 -23.74 -4.16
C THR A 235 -21.27 -22.70 -3.04
N TYR A 236 -20.72 -21.52 -3.32
CA TYR A 236 -20.53 -20.43 -2.36
C TYR A 236 -21.45 -19.25 -2.73
N LEU A 237 -22.74 -19.39 -2.41
CA LEU A 237 -23.78 -18.43 -2.81
C LEU A 237 -23.55 -16.99 -2.30
N ASP A 238 -22.85 -16.82 -1.20
CA ASP A 238 -22.53 -15.55 -0.58
C ASP A 238 -21.16 -14.96 -1.01
N MET A 239 -20.46 -15.60 -1.98
CA MET A 239 -19.15 -15.12 -2.46
C MET A 239 -19.26 -13.72 -3.06
N PRO A 240 -18.62 -12.69 -2.48
CA PRO A 240 -18.64 -11.34 -3.02
C PRO A 240 -17.70 -11.23 -4.23
N SER A 241 -18.00 -10.27 -5.11
CA SER A 241 -17.15 -10.00 -6.27
C SER A 241 -17.25 -8.55 -6.71
N TYR A 242 -16.18 -8.06 -7.31
CA TYR A 242 -16.10 -6.73 -7.92
C TYR A 242 -15.79 -6.90 -9.42
N PRO A 243 -16.75 -6.67 -10.33
CA PRO A 243 -16.52 -6.70 -11.76
C PRO A 243 -15.42 -5.74 -12.18
N LEU A 244 -14.49 -6.20 -13.03
CA LEU A 244 -13.45 -5.36 -13.62
C LEU A 244 -13.73 -5.06 -15.09
N ASN A 245 -14.14 -6.08 -15.84
CA ASN A 245 -14.50 -6.00 -17.25
C ASN A 245 -15.47 -7.15 -17.58
N GLU A 246 -15.76 -7.39 -18.87
CA GLU A 246 -16.65 -8.45 -19.31
C GLU A 246 -16.11 -9.89 -19.08
N HIS A 247 -14.82 -10.03 -18.80
CA HIS A 247 -14.16 -11.33 -18.71
C HIS A 247 -13.67 -11.66 -17.31
N GLU A 248 -13.42 -10.66 -16.46
CA GLU A 248 -12.72 -10.81 -15.20
C GLU A 248 -13.42 -10.13 -14.04
N VAL A 249 -13.28 -10.77 -12.88
CA VAL A 249 -13.84 -10.32 -11.62
C VAL A 249 -12.79 -10.43 -10.51
N LYS A 250 -12.75 -9.43 -9.64
CA LYS A 250 -11.90 -9.42 -8.46
C LYS A 250 -12.65 -9.98 -7.24
N ILE A 251 -12.04 -10.93 -6.55
CA ILE A 251 -12.61 -11.57 -5.35
C ILE A 251 -11.87 -11.07 -4.11
N PRO A 252 -12.57 -10.68 -3.03
CA PRO A 252 -11.91 -10.31 -1.78
C PRO A 252 -11.14 -11.49 -1.17
N ALA A 253 -9.81 -11.38 -1.08
CA ALA A 253 -8.97 -12.40 -0.48
C ALA A 253 -9.33 -12.62 1.00
N GLY A 254 -9.72 -11.56 1.71
CA GLY A 254 -10.17 -11.66 3.10
C GLY A 254 -11.38 -12.57 3.26
N TRP A 255 -12.32 -12.57 2.31
CA TRP A 255 -13.46 -13.49 2.32
C TRP A 255 -13.03 -14.95 2.10
N LEU A 256 -12.13 -15.21 1.14
CA LEU A 256 -11.61 -16.54 0.88
C LEU A 256 -10.90 -17.13 2.11
N ILE A 257 -10.08 -16.32 2.77
CA ILE A 257 -9.32 -16.70 3.97
C ILE A 257 -10.26 -16.94 5.16
N ASP A 258 -11.26 -16.07 5.36
CA ASP A 258 -12.27 -16.20 6.43
C ASP A 258 -13.11 -17.47 6.23
N LYS A 259 -13.62 -17.70 5.03
CA LYS A 259 -14.42 -18.90 4.70
C LYS A 259 -13.62 -20.19 4.71
N ALA A 260 -12.30 -20.13 4.50
CA ALA A 260 -11.39 -21.26 4.69
C ALA A 260 -11.07 -21.54 6.17
N GLY A 261 -11.66 -20.78 7.11
CA GLY A 261 -11.53 -21.01 8.56
C GLY A 261 -10.27 -20.45 9.21
N TRP A 262 -9.55 -19.54 8.53
CA TRP A 262 -8.30 -18.98 9.05
C TRP A 262 -8.47 -17.74 9.93
N LYS A 263 -9.59 -17.05 9.89
CA LYS A 263 -9.82 -15.85 10.70
C LYS A 263 -9.70 -16.15 12.19
N GLY A 264 -8.88 -15.40 12.91
CA GLY A 264 -8.60 -15.64 14.32
C GLY A 264 -7.65 -16.81 14.62
N TYR A 265 -7.15 -17.52 13.59
CA TYR A 265 -6.24 -18.66 13.77
C TYR A 265 -4.89 -18.21 14.33
N ARG A 266 -4.28 -19.05 15.18
CA ARG A 266 -2.96 -18.84 15.80
C ARG A 266 -2.02 -19.99 15.49
N PHE A 267 -0.76 -19.65 15.22
CA PHE A 267 0.27 -20.61 14.85
C PHE A 267 1.66 -20.09 15.26
N ASN A 268 2.33 -20.76 16.19
CA ASN A 268 3.69 -20.41 16.63
C ASN A 268 3.89 -18.92 16.95
N GLY A 269 2.93 -18.30 17.65
CA GLY A 269 2.97 -16.86 17.96
C GLY A 269 2.54 -15.95 16.81
N ALA A 270 2.48 -16.45 15.58
CA ALA A 270 1.84 -15.77 14.46
C ALA A 270 0.33 -15.97 14.47
N GLY A 271 -0.41 -15.13 13.74
CA GLY A 271 -1.86 -15.33 13.64
C GLY A 271 -2.49 -14.58 12.49
N VAL A 272 -3.77 -14.92 12.26
CA VAL A 272 -4.67 -14.16 11.40
C VAL A 272 -5.52 -13.27 12.30
N HIS A 273 -5.65 -11.99 11.94
CA HIS A 273 -6.39 -11.03 12.78
C HIS A 273 -7.89 -11.36 12.87
N ASP A 274 -8.46 -11.17 14.07
CA ASP A 274 -9.81 -11.64 14.40
C ASP A 274 -10.94 -10.88 13.66
N ARG A 275 -10.69 -9.63 13.24
CA ARG A 275 -11.67 -8.77 12.55
C ARG A 275 -11.40 -8.65 11.06
N GLN A 276 -10.13 -8.88 10.62
CA GLN A 276 -9.74 -8.75 9.21
C GLN A 276 -8.83 -9.92 8.83
N ALA A 277 -9.40 -10.93 8.19
CA ALA A 277 -8.69 -12.17 7.82
C ALA A 277 -7.53 -11.96 6.83
N LEU A 278 -7.51 -10.80 6.15
CA LEU A 278 -6.42 -10.47 5.20
C LEU A 278 -5.14 -9.99 5.91
N VAL A 279 -5.21 -9.70 7.21
CA VAL A 279 -4.07 -9.19 7.98
C VAL A 279 -3.46 -10.31 8.81
N LEU A 280 -2.21 -10.67 8.51
CA LEU A 280 -1.40 -11.55 9.34
C LEU A 280 -0.71 -10.71 10.42
N ILE A 281 -0.69 -11.22 11.64
CA ILE A 281 -0.22 -10.50 12.83
C ILE A 281 0.85 -11.28 13.58
N ASN A 282 1.79 -10.56 14.17
CA ASN A 282 2.66 -11.08 15.22
C ASN A 282 1.91 -11.02 16.54
N ALA A 283 1.25 -12.10 16.90
CA ALA A 283 0.38 -12.15 18.08
C ALA A 283 1.17 -12.35 19.39
N GLU A 284 2.25 -13.16 19.36
CA GLU A 284 3.01 -13.56 20.55
C GLU A 284 4.50 -13.76 20.23
N ASN A 285 5.19 -12.68 19.83
CA ASN A 285 6.63 -12.71 19.55
C ASN A 285 7.07 -13.73 18.49
N ALA A 286 6.24 -13.95 17.46
CA ALA A 286 6.59 -14.80 16.32
C ALA A 286 7.80 -14.25 15.56
N PHE A 287 8.57 -15.13 14.98
CA PHE A 287 9.59 -14.79 14.01
C PHE A 287 8.97 -14.59 12.62
N GLY A 288 9.67 -13.87 11.73
CA GLY A 288 9.19 -13.67 10.38
C GLY A 288 8.96 -14.97 9.60
N HIS A 289 9.72 -15.99 9.89
CA HIS A 289 9.57 -17.31 9.31
C HIS A 289 8.23 -17.97 9.73
N ASP A 290 7.73 -17.76 10.97
CA ASP A 290 6.44 -18.31 11.41
C ASP A 290 5.27 -17.66 10.63
N LEU A 291 5.33 -16.33 10.41
CA LEU A 291 4.36 -15.64 9.58
C LEU A 291 4.44 -16.08 8.11
N TYR A 292 5.66 -16.29 7.61
CA TYR A 292 5.84 -16.81 6.25
C TYR A 292 5.24 -18.22 6.11
N GLU A 293 5.51 -19.12 7.05
CA GLU A 293 4.95 -20.48 7.07
C GLU A 293 3.42 -20.46 7.17
N LEU A 294 2.86 -19.59 8.04
CA LEU A 294 1.42 -19.39 8.14
C LEU A 294 0.83 -18.91 6.79
N SER A 295 1.51 -18.00 6.10
CA SER A 295 1.05 -17.49 4.79
C SER A 295 1.00 -18.61 3.74
N ILE A 296 1.97 -19.51 3.72
CA ILE A 296 1.99 -20.69 2.81
C ILE A 296 0.86 -21.66 3.13
N LYS A 297 0.57 -21.91 4.43
CA LYS A 297 -0.56 -22.76 4.83
C LYS A 297 -1.89 -22.18 4.32
N ILE A 298 -2.08 -20.85 4.44
CA ILE A 298 -3.27 -20.16 3.94
C ILE A 298 -3.37 -20.26 2.42
N GLN A 299 -2.27 -20.02 1.69
CA GLN A 299 -2.25 -20.13 0.22
C GLN A 299 -2.65 -21.54 -0.24
N ASN A 300 -2.09 -22.57 0.37
CA ASN A 300 -2.39 -23.97 0.04
C ASN A 300 -3.85 -24.30 0.32
N SER A 301 -4.38 -23.90 1.47
CA SER A 301 -5.77 -24.12 1.85
C SER A 301 -6.76 -23.44 0.88
N VAL A 302 -6.51 -22.17 0.53
CA VAL A 302 -7.35 -21.43 -0.43
C VAL A 302 -7.27 -22.05 -1.83
N LYS A 303 -6.07 -22.46 -2.26
CA LYS A 303 -5.88 -23.16 -3.54
C LYS A 303 -6.62 -24.49 -3.57
N GLU A 304 -6.58 -25.27 -2.50
CA GLU A 304 -7.26 -26.57 -2.39
C GLU A 304 -8.79 -26.41 -2.42
N LEU A 305 -9.33 -25.43 -1.66
CA LEU A 305 -10.77 -25.22 -1.56
C LEU A 305 -11.40 -24.55 -2.79
N TYR A 306 -10.70 -23.61 -3.39
CA TYR A 306 -11.29 -22.74 -4.43
C TYR A 306 -10.58 -22.82 -5.79
N GLY A 307 -9.42 -23.49 -5.88
CA GLY A 307 -8.57 -23.48 -7.08
C GLY A 307 -7.91 -22.11 -7.33
N ILE A 308 -7.96 -21.18 -6.37
CA ILE A 308 -7.45 -19.82 -6.48
C ILE A 308 -6.11 -19.72 -5.75
N TYR A 309 -5.08 -19.19 -6.43
CA TYR A 309 -3.80 -18.88 -5.81
C TYR A 309 -3.80 -17.44 -5.27
N LEU A 310 -3.46 -17.26 -4.00
CA LEU A 310 -3.29 -15.95 -3.38
C LEU A 310 -1.86 -15.46 -3.56
N GLU A 311 -1.70 -14.31 -4.23
CA GLU A 311 -0.40 -13.65 -4.39
C GLU A 311 -0.12 -12.76 -3.17
N PRO A 312 1.07 -12.84 -2.53
CA PRO A 312 1.44 -11.90 -1.48
C PRO A 312 1.50 -10.47 -2.01
N GLU A 313 0.93 -9.52 -1.26
CA GLU A 313 1.10 -8.08 -1.47
C GLU A 313 2.33 -7.56 -0.72
N VAL A 314 2.63 -8.19 0.41
CA VAL A 314 3.78 -7.90 1.27
C VAL A 314 5.08 -8.34 0.60
N ASN A 315 6.11 -7.49 0.68
CA ASN A 315 7.45 -7.85 0.22
C ASN A 315 8.12 -8.79 1.22
N ILE A 316 8.44 -10.00 0.77
CA ILE A 316 9.05 -11.05 1.62
C ILE A 316 10.56 -11.01 1.40
N ILE A 317 11.31 -10.64 2.45
CA ILE A 317 12.77 -10.57 2.47
C ILE A 317 13.32 -11.83 3.17
N ARG A 318 14.13 -12.58 2.43
CA ARG A 318 14.74 -13.87 2.88
C ARG A 318 16.24 -13.76 2.98
#